data_f237abf5a817ea3cc8afc9805944ec28
#
_entry.id   f237abf5a817ea3cc8afc9805944ec28
#
_cell.length_a   1.000
_cell.length_b   1.000
_cell.length_c   1.000
_cell.angle_alpha   90.00
_cell.angle_beta   90.00
_cell.angle_gamma   90.00
#
_symmetry.space_group_name_H-M   'P 1'
#
loop_
_entity.id
_entity.type
_entity.pdbx_description
1 polymer ?
#
loop_
_entity_poly.entity_id
_entity_poly.type
_entity_poly.pdbx_seq_one_letter_code
_entity_poly.pdbx_strand_id
1 'polypeptide(L)'
;FSCVKGFCPSFVTVSGGIVRKPDAGSAVDEKLPLPAPAFAFDKPVSYVLTGVGGTGVVTIAALLGMAAHIEGKGCGIIDMAGLAQKGGAVTSHIRLAPRPEDISAIRIGPGGADVMLGCDMLVSADSALLKLMNQSGHVVANTNEMPTGGFTRDTEERLPGPEMAVRLCRVCLLYTSDAADDLIG
;
A
#
# COMPACT_ATOMS: atom_id res chain seq x y z
N PHE A 1 -28.29 8.46 3.94
CA PHE A 1 -28.50 7.94 2.56
C PHE A 1 -28.55 9.04 1.49
N SER A 2 -27.72 10.08 1.61
CA SER A 2 -27.68 11.19 0.64
C SER A 2 -27.15 10.75 -0.73
N CYS A 3 -26.31 9.69 -0.79
CA CYS A 3 -25.79 9.16 -2.06
C CYS A 3 -26.90 8.57 -2.95
N VAL A 4 -27.95 7.95 -2.36
CA VAL A 4 -29.07 7.36 -3.11
C VAL A 4 -29.93 8.43 -3.78
N LYS A 5 -29.96 9.64 -3.21
CA LYS A 5 -30.73 10.78 -3.74
C LYS A 5 -29.89 11.68 -4.66
N GLY A 6 -28.66 11.31 -4.98
CA GLY A 6 -27.78 12.12 -5.81
C GLY A 6 -27.18 13.36 -5.13
N PHE A 7 -27.45 13.55 -3.82
CA PHE A 7 -26.89 14.64 -3.03
C PHE A 7 -25.65 14.18 -2.26
N CYS A 8 -24.57 13.90 -2.99
CA CYS A 8 -23.29 13.63 -2.34
C CYS A 8 -22.39 14.86 -2.51
N PRO A 9 -21.87 15.45 -1.43
CA PRO A 9 -20.96 16.60 -1.52
C PRO A 9 -19.64 16.26 -2.21
N SER A 10 -19.35 14.97 -2.38
CA SER A 10 -18.18 14.50 -3.14
C SER A 10 -18.38 14.49 -4.66
N PHE A 11 -19.61 14.71 -5.14
CA PHE A 11 -19.89 14.80 -6.56
C PHE A 11 -20.24 16.24 -6.94
N VAL A 12 -19.53 16.76 -7.92
CA VAL A 12 -19.81 18.07 -8.52
C VAL A 12 -20.11 17.89 -9.99
N THR A 13 -21.09 18.63 -10.48
CA THR A 13 -21.38 18.68 -11.91
C THR A 13 -20.61 19.86 -12.53
N VAL A 14 -19.74 19.57 -13.47
CA VAL A 14 -19.00 20.59 -14.22
C VAL A 14 -19.67 20.74 -15.58
N SER A 15 -20.27 21.90 -15.83
CA SER A 15 -20.85 22.23 -17.13
C SER A 15 -19.84 22.98 -17.97
N GLY A 16 -19.71 22.62 -19.27
CA GLY A 16 -18.80 23.29 -20.21
C GLY A 16 -17.32 22.89 -20.05
N GLY A 17 -17.01 21.95 -19.17
CA GLY A 17 -15.68 21.39 -19.03
C GLY A 17 -15.35 20.39 -20.15
N ILE A 18 -14.16 20.48 -20.70
CA ILE A 18 -13.60 19.46 -21.62
C ILE A 18 -12.69 18.55 -20.78
N VAL A 19 -12.96 17.25 -20.81
CA VAL A 19 -12.09 16.26 -20.16
C VAL A 19 -10.73 16.31 -20.84
N ARG A 20 -9.73 16.82 -20.13
CA ARG A 20 -8.35 16.77 -20.59
C ARG A 20 -7.91 15.30 -20.47
N LYS A 21 -7.85 14.60 -21.58
CA LYS A 21 -7.17 13.31 -21.59
C LYS A 21 -5.70 13.61 -21.34
N PRO A 22 -5.05 12.98 -20.36
CA PRO A 22 -3.60 13.01 -20.32
C PRO A 22 -3.13 12.53 -21.69
N ASP A 23 -2.20 13.25 -22.31
CA ASP A 23 -1.51 12.72 -23.45
C ASP A 23 -1.02 11.34 -23.03
N ALA A 24 -1.40 10.31 -23.78
CA ALA A 24 -0.80 9.01 -23.61
C ALA A 24 0.68 9.23 -23.90
N GLY A 25 1.43 9.54 -22.84
CA GLY A 25 2.86 9.65 -22.90
C GLY A 25 3.31 8.43 -23.68
N SER A 26 4.13 8.65 -24.69
CA SER A 26 4.68 7.60 -25.52
C SER A 26 4.99 6.43 -24.61
N ALA A 27 4.30 5.30 -24.84
CA ALA A 27 4.58 4.09 -24.11
C ALA A 27 6.09 3.93 -24.18
N VAL A 28 6.77 4.08 -23.05
CA VAL A 28 8.18 3.87 -22.96
C VAL A 28 8.36 2.39 -23.22
N ASP A 29 8.62 2.07 -24.48
CA ASP A 29 8.95 0.70 -24.92
C ASP A 29 10.42 0.42 -24.53
N GLU A 30 10.80 0.90 -23.35
CA GLU A 30 12.03 0.51 -22.72
C GLU A 30 11.81 -0.90 -22.20
N LYS A 31 12.46 -1.85 -22.86
CA LYS A 31 12.65 -3.21 -22.33
C LYS A 31 13.42 -3.07 -21.02
N LEU A 32 12.69 -2.81 -19.95
CA LEU A 32 13.27 -2.86 -18.62
C LEU A 32 13.95 -4.24 -18.44
N PRO A 33 15.17 -4.30 -17.96
CA PRO A 33 15.83 -5.57 -17.66
C PRO A 33 14.96 -6.32 -16.66
N LEU A 34 14.80 -7.63 -16.88
CA LEU A 34 14.09 -8.47 -15.91
C LEU A 34 14.80 -8.33 -14.56
N PRO A 35 14.05 -8.08 -13.47
CA PRO A 35 14.65 -7.98 -12.15
C PRO A 35 15.36 -9.29 -11.80
N ALA A 36 16.62 -9.21 -11.45
CA ALA A 36 17.31 -10.36 -10.89
C ALA A 36 16.76 -10.60 -9.48
N PRO A 37 16.31 -11.82 -9.13
CA PRO A 37 15.87 -12.11 -7.77
C PRO A 37 17.01 -11.86 -6.79
N ALA A 38 16.77 -10.97 -5.82
CA ALA A 38 17.80 -10.60 -4.84
C ALA A 38 18.05 -11.71 -3.80
N PHE A 39 17.17 -12.71 -3.73
CA PHE A 39 17.27 -13.83 -2.77
C PHE A 39 16.56 -15.07 -3.32
N ALA A 40 16.98 -16.23 -2.82
CA ALA A 40 16.29 -17.47 -3.11
C ALA A 40 14.96 -17.50 -2.33
N PHE A 41 13.84 -17.77 -3.03
CA PHE A 41 12.54 -17.95 -2.42
C PHE A 41 12.41 -19.40 -1.91
N ASP A 42 13.13 -19.70 -0.81
CA ASP A 42 13.23 -21.03 -0.20
C ASP A 42 12.47 -21.17 1.12
N LYS A 43 11.96 -20.06 1.66
CA LYS A 43 11.21 -19.97 2.91
C LYS A 43 10.02 -19.01 2.77
N PRO A 44 9.01 -19.11 3.66
CA PRO A 44 7.91 -18.17 3.67
C PRO A 44 8.38 -16.72 3.90
N VAL A 45 7.79 -15.80 3.14
CA VAL A 45 8.02 -14.35 3.25
C VAL A 45 6.70 -13.68 3.60
N SER A 46 6.75 -12.76 4.54
CA SER A 46 5.57 -12.07 5.08
C SER A 46 5.55 -10.61 4.62
N TYR A 47 4.46 -10.23 3.97
CA TYR A 47 4.22 -8.87 3.50
C TYR A 47 3.07 -8.24 4.28
N VAL A 48 3.23 -6.97 4.65
CA VAL A 48 2.15 -6.13 5.15
C VAL A 48 1.91 -5.01 4.14
N LEU A 49 0.72 -4.97 3.56
CA LEU A 49 0.28 -3.86 2.72
C LEU A 49 -0.53 -2.90 3.58
N THR A 50 -0.27 -1.63 3.43
CA THR A 50 -0.92 -0.58 4.23
C THR A 50 -1.39 0.55 3.34
N GLY A 51 -2.48 1.20 3.69
CA GLY A 51 -2.95 2.37 2.97
C GLY A 51 -4.29 2.87 3.47
N VAL A 52 -4.68 4.02 2.97
CA VAL A 52 -6.02 4.58 3.17
C VAL A 52 -7.02 3.85 2.29
N GLY A 53 -8.24 3.64 2.76
CA GLY A 53 -9.30 3.01 1.98
C GLY A 53 -9.51 3.71 0.63
N GLY A 54 -9.42 2.96 -0.45
CA GLY A 54 -9.46 3.46 -1.82
C GLY A 54 -8.10 3.56 -2.52
N THR A 55 -6.98 3.39 -1.83
CA THR A 55 -5.63 3.41 -2.43
C THR A 55 -5.22 2.09 -3.11
N GLY A 56 -6.11 1.12 -3.13
CA GLY A 56 -5.88 -0.14 -3.85
C GLY A 56 -5.20 -1.25 -3.06
N VAL A 57 -5.04 -1.12 -1.74
CA VAL A 57 -4.39 -2.13 -0.87
C VAL A 57 -4.90 -3.55 -1.14
N VAL A 58 -6.21 -3.74 -1.08
CA VAL A 58 -6.84 -5.06 -1.31
C VAL A 58 -6.62 -5.56 -2.74
N THR A 59 -6.65 -4.64 -3.72
CA THR A 59 -6.41 -4.98 -5.13
C THR A 59 -4.98 -5.47 -5.33
N ILE A 60 -4.00 -4.79 -4.75
CA ILE A 60 -2.58 -5.20 -4.82
C ILE A 60 -2.40 -6.55 -4.15
N ALA A 61 -3.02 -6.77 -2.98
CA ALA A 61 -2.98 -8.05 -2.29
C ALA A 61 -3.54 -9.18 -3.17
N ALA A 62 -4.69 -8.96 -3.80
CA ALA A 62 -5.30 -9.93 -4.70
C ALA A 62 -4.43 -10.23 -5.94
N LEU A 63 -3.78 -9.21 -6.51
CA LEU A 63 -2.86 -9.38 -7.65
C LEU A 63 -1.64 -10.22 -7.26
N LEU A 64 -1.03 -9.97 -6.10
CA LEU A 64 0.08 -10.76 -5.59
C LEU A 64 -0.33 -12.21 -5.33
N GLY A 65 -1.52 -12.42 -4.76
CA GLY A 65 -2.07 -13.76 -4.54
C GLY A 65 -2.31 -14.51 -5.85
N MET A 66 -2.85 -13.85 -6.85
CA MET A 66 -3.06 -14.44 -8.17
C MET A 66 -1.74 -14.78 -8.85
N ALA A 67 -0.75 -13.90 -8.78
CA ALA A 67 0.59 -14.15 -9.31
C ALA A 67 1.23 -15.38 -8.65
N ALA A 68 1.17 -15.46 -7.32
CA ALA A 68 1.66 -16.61 -6.58
C ALA A 68 0.95 -17.91 -6.97
N HIS A 69 -0.37 -17.86 -7.16
CA HIS A 69 -1.15 -19.01 -7.62
C HIS A 69 -0.75 -19.48 -9.02
N ILE A 70 -0.57 -18.55 -9.96
CA ILE A 70 -0.12 -18.87 -11.33
C ILE A 70 1.26 -19.52 -11.32
N GLU A 71 2.15 -19.08 -10.42
CA GLU A 71 3.49 -19.66 -10.25
C GLU A 71 3.50 -20.97 -9.43
N GLY A 72 2.34 -21.46 -8.99
CA GLY A 72 2.25 -22.67 -8.16
C GLY A 72 2.82 -22.49 -6.77
N LYS A 73 2.88 -21.28 -6.24
CA LYS A 73 3.38 -20.94 -4.90
C LYS A 73 2.26 -20.94 -3.87
N GLY A 74 2.63 -21.14 -2.62
CA GLY A 74 1.71 -20.94 -1.51
C GLY A 74 1.41 -19.46 -1.29
N CYS A 75 0.14 -19.12 -1.08
CA CYS A 75 -0.28 -17.77 -0.74
C CYS A 75 -1.42 -17.79 0.28
N GLY A 76 -1.29 -16.98 1.33
CA GLY A 76 -2.35 -16.69 2.29
C GLY A 76 -2.53 -15.19 2.42
N ILE A 77 -3.77 -14.71 2.30
CA ILE A 77 -4.12 -13.28 2.39
C ILE A 77 -5.21 -13.10 3.43
N ILE A 78 -5.09 -12.07 4.25
CA ILE A 78 -6.15 -11.60 5.13
C ILE A 78 -6.19 -10.07 5.10
N ASP A 79 -7.34 -9.53 4.73
CA ASP A 79 -7.58 -8.10 4.67
C ASP A 79 -8.25 -7.62 5.95
N MET A 80 -7.77 -6.53 6.50
CA MET A 80 -8.31 -5.86 7.67
C MET A 80 -8.65 -4.43 7.29
N ALA A 81 -9.95 -4.16 7.17
CA ALA A 81 -10.46 -2.81 6.97
C ALA A 81 -11.00 -2.25 8.27
N GLY A 82 -10.72 -1.00 8.57
CA GLY A 82 -11.36 -0.30 9.68
C GLY A 82 -12.85 -0.11 9.43
N LEU A 83 -13.62 0.16 10.49
CA LEU A 83 -15.07 0.40 10.42
C LEU A 83 -15.43 1.71 9.68
N ALA A 84 -14.48 2.57 9.38
CA ALA A 84 -14.70 3.78 8.59
C ALA A 84 -14.95 3.40 7.12
N GLN A 85 -16.13 3.69 6.62
CA GLN A 85 -16.52 3.36 5.23
C GLN A 85 -15.72 4.12 4.18
N LYS A 86 -15.08 5.25 4.52
CA LYS A 86 -14.22 6.04 3.63
C LYS A 86 -13.05 6.62 4.42
N GLY A 87 -11.85 6.57 3.85
CA GLY A 87 -10.66 7.18 4.44
C GLY A 87 -10.14 6.50 5.71
N GLY A 88 -10.61 5.29 6.02
CA GLY A 88 -10.07 4.48 7.11
C GLY A 88 -8.79 3.75 6.71
N ALA A 89 -7.96 3.41 7.69
CA ALA A 89 -6.80 2.59 7.46
C ALA A 89 -7.19 1.17 7.01
N VAL A 90 -6.56 0.69 5.95
CA VAL A 90 -6.70 -0.66 5.42
C VAL A 90 -5.34 -1.33 5.46
N THR A 91 -5.31 -2.57 5.93
CA THR A 91 -4.10 -3.38 5.94
C THR A 91 -4.40 -4.76 5.39
N SER A 92 -3.47 -5.31 4.60
CA SER A 92 -3.52 -6.68 4.14
C SER A 92 -2.26 -7.40 4.58
N HIS A 93 -2.44 -8.53 5.27
CA HIS A 93 -1.34 -9.43 5.59
C HIS A 93 -1.28 -10.50 4.51
N ILE A 94 -0.10 -10.68 3.94
CA ILE A 94 0.14 -11.65 2.88
C ILE A 94 1.31 -12.53 3.31
N ARG A 95 1.11 -13.83 3.22
CA ARG A 95 2.20 -14.80 3.31
C ARG A 95 2.36 -15.50 1.98
N LEU A 96 3.57 -15.40 1.45
CA LEU A 96 3.99 -16.16 0.28
C LEU A 96 4.96 -17.24 0.71
N ALA A 97 4.84 -18.42 0.14
CA ALA A 97 5.71 -19.55 0.46
C ALA A 97 6.02 -20.37 -0.79
N PRO A 98 7.15 -21.10 -0.82
CA PRO A 98 7.46 -21.99 -1.93
C PRO A 98 6.35 -23.00 -2.21
N ARG A 99 5.69 -23.48 -1.17
CA ARG A 99 4.57 -24.46 -1.25
C ARG A 99 3.43 -24.04 -0.33
N PRO A 100 2.18 -24.39 -0.66
CA PRO A 100 1.02 -24.09 0.20
C PRO A 100 1.16 -24.63 1.63
N GLU A 101 1.76 -25.80 1.81
CA GLU A 101 1.94 -26.47 3.10
C GLU A 101 2.87 -25.73 4.05
N ASP A 102 3.72 -24.85 3.52
CA ASP A 102 4.67 -24.08 4.31
C ASP A 102 3.99 -22.88 5.02
N ILE A 103 2.69 -22.62 4.76
CA ILE A 103 1.91 -21.56 5.38
C ILE A 103 1.12 -22.12 6.57
N SER A 104 1.60 -21.87 7.79
CA SER A 104 0.94 -22.29 9.02
C SER A 104 -0.06 -21.28 9.59
N ALA A 105 0.17 -19.99 9.36
CA ALA A 105 -0.71 -18.90 9.81
C ALA A 105 -0.61 -17.72 8.83
N ILE A 106 -1.74 -17.08 8.54
CA ILE A 106 -1.78 -15.94 7.61
C ILE A 106 -1.51 -14.63 8.36
N ARG A 107 -2.11 -14.48 9.55
CA ARG A 107 -1.94 -13.25 10.33
C ARG A 107 -0.49 -13.11 10.80
N ILE A 108 0.10 -11.96 10.50
CA ILE A 108 1.47 -11.62 10.89
C ILE A 108 1.43 -11.02 12.29
N GLY A 109 2.23 -11.58 13.19
CA GLY A 109 2.41 -11.06 14.55
C GLY A 109 3.51 -10.00 14.62
N PRO A 110 3.72 -9.39 15.79
CA PRO A 110 4.82 -8.44 16.01
C PRO A 110 6.18 -9.02 15.64
N GLY A 111 6.98 -8.25 14.91
CA GLY A 111 8.30 -8.67 14.43
C GLY A 111 8.29 -9.72 13.33
N GLY A 112 7.12 -10.05 12.76
CA GLY A 112 6.97 -11.13 11.78
C GLY A 112 6.88 -10.69 10.33
N ALA A 113 6.87 -9.39 10.04
CA ALA A 113 6.80 -8.86 8.68
C ALA A 113 8.20 -8.63 8.11
N ASP A 114 8.45 -9.22 6.96
CA ASP A 114 9.71 -9.05 6.22
C ASP A 114 9.67 -7.81 5.32
N VAL A 115 8.51 -7.52 4.75
CA VAL A 115 8.33 -6.41 3.83
C VAL A 115 7.03 -5.67 4.16
N MET A 116 7.09 -4.34 4.17
CA MET A 116 5.92 -3.46 4.17
C MET A 116 5.82 -2.73 2.84
N LEU A 117 4.65 -2.79 2.22
CA LEU A 117 4.31 -1.99 1.05
C LEU A 117 3.26 -0.96 1.45
N GLY A 118 3.68 0.28 1.55
CA GLY A 118 2.84 1.40 1.95
C GLY A 118 2.27 2.14 0.75
N CYS A 119 0.95 2.07 0.55
CA CYS A 119 0.28 2.86 -0.50
C CYS A 119 0.16 4.35 -0.13
N ASP A 120 0.38 4.68 1.14
CA ASP A 120 0.53 6.04 1.65
C ASP A 120 1.43 6.04 2.89
N MET A 121 1.99 7.19 3.20
CA MET A 121 2.92 7.33 4.32
C MET A 121 2.22 7.39 5.68
N LEU A 122 1.01 7.95 5.75
CA LEU A 122 0.32 8.20 7.01
C LEU A 122 -0.04 6.89 7.72
N VAL A 123 -0.67 5.96 7.01
CA VAL A 123 -1.02 4.65 7.56
C VAL A 123 0.24 3.80 7.79
N SER A 124 1.22 3.86 6.87
CA SER A 124 2.47 3.09 7.01
C SER A 124 3.28 3.48 8.23
N ALA A 125 3.23 4.75 8.66
CA ALA A 125 3.93 5.24 9.84
C ALA A 125 3.18 4.98 11.16
N ASP A 126 2.04 4.30 11.13
CA ASP A 126 1.31 3.93 12.35
C ASP A 126 2.17 3.02 13.24
N SER A 127 2.23 3.37 14.52
CA SER A 127 3.09 2.67 15.49
C SER A 127 2.70 1.20 15.70
N ALA A 128 1.43 0.85 15.54
CA ALA A 128 0.95 -0.53 15.65
C ALA A 128 1.41 -1.36 14.45
N LEU A 129 1.43 -0.77 13.25
CA LEU A 129 1.89 -1.42 12.03
C LEU A 129 3.41 -1.56 12.00
N LEU A 130 4.14 -0.54 12.46
CA LEU A 130 5.60 -0.61 12.56
C LEU A 130 6.08 -1.71 13.50
N LYS A 131 5.32 -2.03 14.55
CA LYS A 131 5.62 -3.16 15.44
C LYS A 131 5.56 -4.53 14.75
N LEU A 132 4.87 -4.63 13.62
CA LEU A 132 4.82 -5.89 12.85
C LEU A 132 6.14 -6.17 12.13
N MET A 133 6.93 -5.14 11.83
CA MET A 133 8.19 -5.28 11.09
C MET A 133 9.25 -6.01 11.90
N ASN A 134 9.96 -6.92 11.24
CA ASN A 134 11.18 -7.50 11.80
C ASN A 134 12.35 -6.49 11.71
N GLN A 135 13.41 -6.74 12.46
CA GLN A 135 14.56 -5.83 12.55
C GLN A 135 15.35 -5.66 11.24
N SER A 136 15.24 -6.63 10.33
CA SER A 136 15.88 -6.61 9.00
C SER A 136 14.85 -6.43 7.87
N GLY A 137 13.62 -6.04 8.21
CA GLY A 137 12.56 -5.86 7.24
C GLY A 137 12.77 -4.64 6.36
N HIS A 138 12.15 -4.67 5.20
CA HIS A 138 12.20 -3.60 4.22
C HIS A 138 10.85 -2.88 4.16
N VAL A 139 10.88 -1.55 4.04
CA VAL A 139 9.68 -0.76 3.79
C VAL A 139 9.82 -0.03 2.46
N VAL A 140 8.83 -0.22 1.61
CA VAL A 140 8.63 0.58 0.40
C VAL A 140 7.34 1.34 0.60
N ALA A 141 7.40 2.66 0.69
CA ALA A 141 6.23 3.49 0.96
C ALA A 141 6.11 4.61 -0.07
N ASN A 142 4.87 4.80 -0.54
CA ASN A 142 4.53 5.97 -1.34
C ASN A 142 4.59 7.20 -0.43
N THR A 143 5.37 8.19 -0.83
CA THR A 143 5.54 9.45 -0.10
C THR A 143 4.36 10.40 -0.27
N ASN A 144 3.41 10.07 -1.13
CA ASN A 144 2.20 10.86 -1.33
C ASN A 144 1.36 10.88 -0.05
N GLU A 145 1.00 12.06 0.40
CA GLU A 145 0.20 12.26 1.60
C GLU A 145 -1.28 12.26 1.24
N MET A 146 -2.01 11.24 1.70
CA MET A 146 -3.46 11.20 1.54
C MET A 146 -4.14 11.50 2.89
N PRO A 147 -4.93 12.57 2.98
CA PRO A 147 -5.64 12.88 4.21
C PRO A 147 -6.62 11.76 4.55
N THR A 148 -6.55 11.28 5.79
CA THR A 148 -7.50 10.30 6.33
C THR A 148 -8.81 10.97 6.72
N GLY A 149 -9.85 10.17 7.01
CA GLY A 149 -11.12 10.69 7.52
C GLY A 149 -11.01 11.46 8.85
N GLY A 150 -9.87 11.37 9.56
CA GLY A 150 -9.56 12.18 10.75
C GLY A 150 -9.50 13.68 10.45
N PHE A 151 -8.88 14.05 9.35
CA PHE A 151 -8.75 15.44 8.90
C PHE A 151 -10.07 16.14 8.61
N THR A 152 -11.15 15.40 8.37
CA THR A 152 -12.48 15.99 8.21
C THR A 152 -13.10 16.40 9.55
N ARG A 153 -12.57 15.93 10.67
CA ARG A 153 -13.04 16.22 12.02
C ARG A 153 -12.25 17.33 12.69
N ASP A 154 -10.96 17.40 12.38
CA ASP A 154 -10.05 18.41 12.88
C ASP A 154 -9.35 19.11 11.73
N THR A 155 -9.76 20.33 11.41
CA THR A 155 -9.21 21.14 10.33
C THR A 155 -7.85 21.74 10.66
N GLU A 156 -7.45 21.72 11.93
CA GLU A 156 -6.14 22.19 12.41
C GLU A 156 -5.10 21.06 12.44
N GLU A 157 -5.53 19.80 12.23
CA GLU A 157 -4.63 18.68 12.15
C GLU A 157 -3.70 18.84 10.93
N ARG A 158 -2.40 18.90 11.19
CA ARG A 158 -1.40 19.01 10.13
C ARG A 158 -0.89 17.62 9.78
N LEU A 159 -0.70 17.40 8.48
CA LEU A 159 0.00 16.19 8.03
C LEU A 159 1.43 16.22 8.60
N PRO A 160 1.82 15.22 9.37
CA PRO A 160 3.17 15.15 9.93
C PRO A 160 4.16 14.72 8.84
N GLY A 161 4.58 15.64 7.99
CA GLY A 161 5.45 15.44 6.83
C GLY A 161 6.77 14.67 7.13
N PRO A 162 7.94 15.33 7.20
CA PRO A 162 9.24 14.65 7.29
C PRO A 162 9.42 13.72 8.48
N GLU A 163 8.69 13.93 9.56
CA GLU A 163 8.77 13.13 10.79
C GLU A 163 8.34 11.67 10.56
N MET A 164 7.41 11.44 9.66
CA MET A 164 6.97 10.08 9.31
C MET A 164 8.05 9.29 8.59
N ALA A 165 8.71 9.90 7.62
CA ALA A 165 9.83 9.28 6.93
C ALA A 165 10.93 8.89 7.92
N VAL A 166 11.25 9.76 8.88
CA VAL A 166 12.21 9.48 9.95
C VAL A 166 11.75 8.31 10.84
N ARG A 167 10.45 8.20 11.14
CA ARG A 167 9.93 7.06 11.92
C ARG A 167 10.09 5.74 11.16
N LEU A 168 9.79 5.74 9.87
CA LEU A 168 9.99 4.57 9.01
C LEU A 168 11.46 4.17 8.92
N CYS A 169 12.36 5.13 8.71
CA CYS A 169 13.81 4.88 8.64
C CYS A 169 14.41 4.33 9.95
N ARG A 170 13.79 4.57 11.10
CA ARG A 170 14.29 4.06 12.39
C ARG A 170 13.97 2.58 12.62
N VAL A 171 12.98 2.05 11.92
CA VAL A 171 12.49 0.68 12.13
C VAL A 171 13.08 -0.28 11.10
N CYS A 172 13.44 0.20 9.91
CA CYS A 172 13.82 -0.65 8.79
C CYS A 172 14.58 0.14 7.70
N LEU A 173 15.09 -0.57 6.70
CA LEU A 173 15.63 0.03 5.49
C LEU A 173 14.47 0.59 4.65
N LEU A 174 14.35 1.91 4.60
CA LEU A 174 13.32 2.59 3.83
C LEU A 174 13.76 2.75 2.38
N TYR A 175 12.95 2.25 1.45
CA TYR A 175 12.99 2.60 0.05
C TYR A 175 11.80 3.50 -0.26
N THR A 176 12.05 4.76 -0.55
CA THR A 176 11.03 5.67 -1.06
C THR A 176 11.02 5.59 -2.57
N SER A 177 9.89 5.28 -3.19
CA SER A 177 9.69 5.50 -4.61
C SER A 177 8.59 6.53 -4.77
N ASP A 178 8.94 7.72 -5.20
CA ASP A 178 8.02 8.59 -5.88
C ASP A 178 8.10 8.24 -7.37
N ALA A 179 7.29 7.29 -7.79
CA ALA A 179 7.26 6.84 -9.17
C ALA A 179 6.69 7.91 -10.13
N ALA A 180 6.24 9.05 -9.59
CA ALA A 180 5.68 10.14 -10.38
C ALA A 180 6.69 11.24 -10.67
N ASP A 181 7.69 11.47 -9.83
CA ASP A 181 8.63 12.59 -9.98
C ASP A 181 9.85 12.26 -10.85
N ASP A 182 10.20 10.99 -11.01
CA ASP A 182 11.30 10.57 -11.90
C ASP A 182 10.95 10.65 -13.41
N LEU A 183 9.70 10.98 -13.74
CA LEU A 183 9.25 11.15 -15.12
C LEU A 183 9.16 12.62 -15.57
N ILE A 184 9.58 13.59 -14.75
CA ILE A 184 9.54 15.02 -15.05
C ILE A 184 10.96 15.65 -14.92
N GLY A 185 11.99 14.89 -15.18
CA GLY A 185 13.35 15.37 -15.31
C GLY A 185 13.72 15.64 -16.78
#